data_209b5972fd5a87acd94b280abd2ed675
#
_entry.id   209b5972fd5a87acd94b280abd2ed675
#
_cell.length_a   1.000
_cell.length_b   1.000
_cell.length_c   1.000
_cell.angle_alpha   90.00
_cell.angle_beta   90.00
_cell.angle_gamma   90.00
#
_symmetry.space_group_name_H-M   'P 1'
#
loop_
_entity.id
_entity.type
_entity.pdbx_description
1 polymer ?
#
loop_
_entity_poly.entity_id
_entity_poly.type
_entity_poly.pdbx_seq_one_letter_code
_entity_poly.pdbx_strand_id
1 'polypeptide(L)'
;MKLVPVGLSVMAGLCAVPLILTASGVGATTSVNTTAGLKKAKWSSGITATYATGSVRMQSNGLPNHPRPKYYAVPDTGVRVPTASTAHVAKDPTRAQNYDFSIPTTPTYTSTTTDAPLGSIGLMISGSVLFNPYEGDGSTVAMSNNFFLTRGKTKVWFVDTCSGHPTPSPSGQYHYHGLPNCVAAETDTKTGPSHIIGVAFDGFPIYGKRDINGKVVKVSQLDACNGITSATPEFPDGIYHYVLPGTTDKTSSIRCFHGTVDSSLIQQMPPMGGPPPSR
;
A
#
# COMPACT_ATOMS: atom_id res chain seq x y z
N MET A 1 -33.42 7.92 90.93
CA MET A 1 -32.26 7.18 90.36
C MET A 1 -32.87 6.19 89.38
N LYS A 2 -32.83 6.47 88.06
CA LYS A 2 -33.38 5.58 87.03
C LYS A 2 -32.18 5.16 86.18
N LEU A 3 -31.91 3.87 86.11
CA LEU A 3 -30.94 3.21 85.28
C LEU A 3 -31.45 3.11 83.83
N VAL A 4 -30.64 3.51 82.88
CA VAL A 4 -30.91 3.37 81.45
C VAL A 4 -30.05 2.18 80.95
N PRO A 5 -30.60 1.22 80.21
CA PRO A 5 -29.82 0.13 79.64
C PRO A 5 -29.16 0.58 78.34
N VAL A 6 -27.86 0.23 78.19
CA VAL A 6 -27.05 0.44 76.97
C VAL A 6 -27.33 -0.76 76.04
N GLY A 7 -27.88 -0.42 74.85
CA GLY A 7 -28.07 -1.41 73.78
C GLY A 7 -26.80 -1.51 72.91
N LEU A 8 -26.30 -2.72 72.77
CA LEU A 8 -25.15 -3.05 71.93
C LEU A 8 -25.66 -3.39 70.50
N SER A 9 -25.43 -2.48 69.54
CA SER A 9 -25.73 -2.77 68.13
C SER A 9 -24.51 -3.40 67.44
N VAL A 10 -24.68 -4.66 67.04
CA VAL A 10 -23.72 -5.35 66.18
C VAL A 10 -23.97 -4.94 64.73
N MET A 11 -23.09 -4.18 64.13
CA MET A 11 -23.08 -3.95 62.68
C MET A 11 -22.37 -5.09 61.95
N ALA A 12 -23.16 -5.87 61.21
CA ALA A 12 -22.62 -6.85 60.24
C ALA A 12 -22.14 -6.13 59.01
N GLY A 13 -20.82 -6.00 58.82
CA GLY A 13 -20.21 -5.46 57.61
C GLY A 13 -20.32 -6.50 56.48
N LEU A 14 -21.14 -6.20 55.47
CA LEU A 14 -21.06 -6.91 54.18
C LEU A 14 -19.80 -6.42 53.41
N CYS A 15 -18.80 -7.30 53.31
CA CYS A 15 -17.71 -7.09 52.33
C CYS A 15 -18.26 -7.37 50.93
N ALA A 16 -18.53 -6.30 50.18
CA ALA A 16 -18.77 -6.42 48.76
C ALA A 16 -17.41 -6.62 48.04
N VAL A 17 -17.21 -7.83 47.52
CA VAL A 17 -16.07 -8.12 46.61
C VAL A 17 -16.42 -7.53 45.26
N PRO A 18 -15.60 -6.62 44.69
CA PRO A 18 -15.84 -6.12 43.33
C PRO A 18 -15.59 -7.26 42.35
N LEU A 19 -16.62 -7.63 41.60
CA LEU A 19 -16.53 -8.52 40.44
C LEU A 19 -15.81 -7.75 39.33
N ILE A 20 -14.52 -8.02 39.15
CA ILE A 20 -13.76 -7.48 38.00
C ILE A 20 -14.24 -8.26 36.77
N LEU A 21 -15.19 -7.72 36.03
CA LEU A 21 -15.45 -8.14 34.65
C LEU A 21 -14.26 -7.81 33.80
N THR A 22 -13.42 -8.80 33.54
CA THR A 22 -12.45 -8.70 32.43
C THR A 22 -13.25 -8.76 31.14
N ALA A 23 -13.51 -7.62 30.55
CA ALA A 23 -13.97 -7.54 29.16
C ALA A 23 -12.86 -8.09 28.27
N SER A 24 -13.01 -9.35 27.83
CA SER A 24 -12.25 -9.90 26.72
C SER A 24 -12.68 -9.10 25.48
N GLY A 25 -11.92 -8.05 25.16
CA GLY A 25 -12.11 -7.29 23.94
C GLY A 25 -11.81 -8.18 22.74
N VAL A 26 -12.83 -8.84 22.21
CA VAL A 26 -12.82 -9.33 20.84
C VAL A 26 -12.71 -8.07 19.99
N GLY A 27 -11.54 -7.82 19.41
CA GLY A 27 -11.31 -6.66 18.53
C GLY A 27 -12.43 -6.63 17.48
N ALA A 28 -13.21 -5.56 17.50
CA ALA A 28 -14.31 -5.40 16.56
C ALA A 28 -13.72 -5.35 15.15
N THR A 29 -14.00 -6.37 14.34
CA THR A 29 -13.69 -6.37 12.92
C THR A 29 -14.66 -5.40 12.24
N THR A 30 -14.13 -4.29 11.72
CA THR A 30 -14.95 -3.29 11.04
C THR A 30 -14.82 -3.47 9.53
N SER A 31 -15.88 -3.93 8.89
CA SER A 31 -15.97 -3.96 7.43
C SER A 31 -16.44 -2.61 6.91
N VAL A 32 -15.87 -2.15 5.81
CA VAL A 32 -16.24 -0.88 5.16
C VAL A 32 -16.44 -1.10 3.66
N ASN A 33 -17.44 -0.42 3.08
CA ASN A 33 -17.68 -0.50 1.63
C ASN A 33 -16.88 0.58 0.91
N THR A 34 -15.88 0.20 0.12
CA THR A 34 -15.01 1.10 -0.63
C THR A 34 -15.53 1.43 -2.04
N THR A 35 -16.62 0.79 -2.51
CA THR A 35 -17.13 0.93 -3.89
C THR A 35 -17.36 2.39 -4.29
N ALA A 36 -18.00 3.18 -3.44
CA ALA A 36 -18.35 4.57 -3.77
C ALA A 36 -17.09 5.45 -3.93
N GLY A 37 -16.09 5.27 -3.08
CA GLY A 37 -14.81 5.96 -3.17
C GLY A 37 -14.01 5.53 -4.39
N LEU A 38 -13.88 4.21 -4.64
CA LEU A 38 -13.15 3.69 -5.80
C LEU A 38 -13.76 4.12 -7.14
N LYS A 39 -15.09 4.32 -7.21
CA LYS A 39 -15.77 4.89 -8.39
C LYS A 39 -15.45 6.36 -8.64
N LYS A 40 -15.04 7.11 -7.62
CA LYS A 40 -14.61 8.53 -7.73
C LYS A 40 -13.14 8.67 -8.13
N ALA A 41 -12.34 7.60 -7.98
CA ALA A 41 -10.93 7.63 -8.34
C ALA A 41 -10.74 7.87 -9.85
N LYS A 42 -9.71 8.62 -10.20
CA LYS A 42 -9.42 8.99 -11.60
C LYS A 42 -8.65 7.87 -12.32
N TRP A 43 -9.27 6.70 -12.46
CA TRP A 43 -8.66 5.59 -13.18
C TRP A 43 -8.31 5.99 -14.61
N SER A 44 -7.09 5.69 -15.05
CA SER A 44 -6.65 5.97 -16.43
C SER A 44 -7.45 5.16 -17.45
N SER A 45 -7.48 5.62 -18.70
CA SER A 45 -8.15 4.93 -19.81
C SER A 45 -7.58 3.53 -20.11
N GLY A 46 -6.40 3.22 -19.60
CA GLY A 46 -5.79 1.88 -19.69
C GLY A 46 -6.35 0.87 -18.69
N ILE A 47 -7.29 1.30 -17.81
CA ILE A 47 -7.92 0.47 -16.80
C ILE A 47 -9.41 0.30 -17.13
N THR A 48 -9.89 -0.94 -17.08
CA THR A 48 -11.33 -1.25 -17.07
C THR A 48 -11.73 -1.74 -15.69
N ALA A 49 -12.60 -0.99 -14.99
CA ALA A 49 -13.12 -1.34 -13.67
C ALA A 49 -14.57 -1.80 -13.78
N THR A 50 -14.83 -3.08 -13.49
CA THR A 50 -16.17 -3.68 -13.48
C THR A 50 -16.56 -4.00 -12.03
N TYR A 51 -17.52 -3.26 -11.50
CA TYR A 51 -18.00 -3.40 -10.12
C TYR A 51 -19.07 -4.48 -10.02
N ALA A 52 -18.91 -5.37 -9.03
CA ALA A 52 -19.88 -6.37 -8.63
C ALA A 52 -20.16 -6.26 -7.12
N THR A 53 -21.11 -7.05 -6.61
CA THR A 53 -21.35 -7.10 -5.16
C THR A 53 -20.12 -7.65 -4.44
N GLY A 54 -19.52 -6.86 -3.56
CA GLY A 54 -18.38 -7.24 -2.74
C GLY A 54 -17.01 -7.21 -3.43
N SER A 55 -16.92 -6.92 -4.74
CA SER A 55 -15.65 -6.87 -5.46
C SER A 55 -15.66 -5.88 -6.63
N VAL A 56 -14.46 -5.52 -7.07
CA VAL A 56 -14.21 -4.85 -8.35
C VAL A 56 -13.20 -5.64 -9.17
N ARG A 57 -13.53 -5.98 -10.40
CA ARG A 57 -12.59 -6.54 -11.36
C ARG A 57 -11.87 -5.39 -12.05
N MET A 58 -10.56 -5.34 -11.89
CA MET A 58 -9.68 -4.33 -12.45
C MET A 58 -8.79 -4.96 -13.53
N GLN A 59 -9.05 -4.62 -14.79
CA GLN A 59 -8.21 -5.05 -15.91
C GLN A 59 -7.33 -3.89 -16.35
N SER A 60 -6.02 -4.13 -16.53
CA SER A 60 -5.04 -3.11 -16.92
C SER A 60 -3.97 -3.70 -17.83
N ASN A 61 -3.51 -2.90 -18.79
CA ASN A 61 -2.34 -3.23 -19.60
C ASN A 61 -1.01 -2.94 -18.88
N GLY A 62 -1.01 -2.47 -17.64
CA GLY A 62 0.19 -2.21 -16.84
C GLY A 62 1.06 -1.05 -17.30
N LEU A 63 0.70 -0.36 -18.36
CA LEU A 63 1.43 0.79 -18.85
C LEU A 63 1.01 2.04 -18.06
N PRO A 64 1.96 2.79 -17.47
CA PRO A 64 1.60 4.02 -16.76
C PRO A 64 1.16 5.10 -17.75
N ASN A 65 0.18 5.90 -17.36
CA ASN A 65 -0.37 7.01 -18.16
C ASN A 65 0.49 8.28 -18.17
N HIS A 66 1.67 8.25 -17.57
CA HIS A 66 2.61 9.38 -17.53
C HIS A 66 3.85 9.13 -18.42
N PRO A 67 4.60 10.20 -18.80
CA PRO A 67 5.84 10.06 -19.52
C PRO A 67 6.89 9.28 -18.72
N ARG A 68 7.68 8.48 -19.41
CA ARG A 68 8.81 7.73 -18.86
C ARG A 68 10.13 8.17 -19.51
N PRO A 69 11.27 8.02 -18.82
CA PRO A 69 12.59 8.21 -19.43
C PRO A 69 12.78 7.33 -20.67
N LYS A 70 13.50 7.86 -21.66
CA LYS A 70 13.85 7.08 -22.86
C LYS A 70 14.80 5.93 -22.57
N TYR A 71 15.59 6.02 -21.49
CA TYR A 71 16.57 5.05 -21.04
C TYR A 71 16.50 4.85 -19.54
N TYR A 72 16.75 3.61 -19.09
CA TYR A 72 16.89 3.23 -17.68
C TYR A 72 18.24 2.56 -17.44
N ALA A 73 18.72 2.61 -16.18
CA ALA A 73 19.73 1.69 -15.68
C ALA A 73 19.01 0.36 -15.34
N VAL A 74 19.12 -0.63 -16.23
CA VAL A 74 18.40 -1.89 -16.11
C VAL A 74 19.33 -2.94 -15.49
N PRO A 75 18.88 -3.66 -14.45
CA PRO A 75 19.65 -4.74 -13.84
C PRO A 75 20.00 -5.84 -14.86
N ASP A 76 21.17 -6.43 -14.71
CA ASP A 76 21.56 -7.61 -15.45
C ASP A 76 20.72 -8.83 -15.02
N THR A 77 20.61 -9.83 -15.89
CA THR A 77 19.79 -11.01 -15.64
C THR A 77 20.19 -11.73 -14.36
N GLY A 78 19.19 -12.03 -13.52
CA GLY A 78 19.37 -12.75 -12.25
C GLY A 78 19.81 -11.88 -11.07
N VAL A 79 20.06 -10.60 -11.26
CA VAL A 79 20.41 -9.67 -10.17
C VAL A 79 19.17 -9.33 -9.35
N ARG A 80 19.23 -9.63 -8.04
CA ARG A 80 18.13 -9.33 -7.09
C ARG A 80 18.28 -7.98 -6.41
N VAL A 81 19.52 -7.52 -6.19
CA VAL A 81 19.84 -6.20 -5.64
C VAL A 81 20.75 -5.50 -6.65
N PRO A 82 20.18 -4.64 -7.50
CA PRO A 82 20.95 -3.99 -8.55
C PRO A 82 21.86 -2.90 -7.96
N THR A 83 22.99 -2.73 -8.63
CA THR A 83 23.97 -1.66 -8.37
C THR A 83 24.45 -1.08 -9.69
N ALA A 84 25.23 -0.01 -9.64
CA ALA A 84 25.84 0.56 -10.85
C ALA A 84 26.80 -0.43 -11.58
N SER A 85 27.35 -1.43 -10.88
CA SER A 85 28.25 -2.44 -11.46
C SER A 85 27.54 -3.69 -11.99
N THR A 86 26.25 -3.85 -11.65
CA THR A 86 25.43 -5.01 -12.06
C THR A 86 24.19 -4.58 -12.87
N ALA A 87 24.32 -3.46 -13.55
CA ALA A 87 23.29 -2.90 -14.40
C ALA A 87 23.92 -2.29 -15.67
N HIS A 88 23.12 -2.13 -16.70
CA HIS A 88 23.51 -1.49 -17.95
C HIS A 88 22.49 -0.44 -18.40
N VAL A 89 22.89 0.47 -19.25
CA VAL A 89 21.98 1.43 -19.88
C VAL A 89 21.20 0.74 -20.98
N ALA A 90 19.89 0.66 -20.83
CA ALA A 90 18.99 0.15 -21.87
C ALA A 90 17.95 1.20 -22.27
N LYS A 91 17.46 1.10 -23.51
CA LYS A 91 16.24 1.80 -23.92
C LYS A 91 15.09 1.27 -23.05
N ASP A 92 14.13 2.14 -22.69
CA ASP A 92 12.97 1.78 -21.87
C ASP A 92 12.42 0.39 -22.26
N PRO A 93 12.56 -0.64 -21.40
CA PRO A 93 12.10 -2.00 -21.67
C PRO A 93 10.63 -2.19 -21.33
N THR A 94 9.91 -1.16 -20.86
CA THR A 94 8.51 -1.26 -20.44
C THR A 94 7.65 -1.90 -21.53
N ARG A 95 6.85 -2.89 -21.14
CA ARG A 95 5.94 -3.63 -22.02
C ARG A 95 4.55 -3.70 -21.41
N ALA A 96 3.55 -3.81 -22.28
CA ALA A 96 2.19 -4.09 -21.85
C ALA A 96 2.13 -5.42 -21.10
N GLN A 97 1.33 -5.43 -20.04
CA GLN A 97 0.98 -6.57 -19.21
C GLN A 97 -0.49 -6.96 -19.50
N ASN A 98 -0.95 -8.04 -18.91
CA ASN A 98 -2.35 -8.45 -18.96
C ASN A 98 -2.84 -8.69 -17.53
N TYR A 99 -3.07 -7.59 -16.81
CA TYR A 99 -3.58 -7.67 -15.43
C TYR A 99 -5.08 -7.86 -15.41
N ASP A 100 -5.52 -8.73 -14.53
CA ASP A 100 -6.93 -9.02 -14.26
C ASP A 100 -7.07 -9.34 -12.76
N PHE A 101 -7.38 -8.32 -11.97
CA PHE A 101 -7.43 -8.40 -10.52
C PHE A 101 -8.88 -8.32 -10.04
N SER A 102 -9.33 -9.31 -9.25
CA SER A 102 -10.60 -9.24 -8.53
C SER A 102 -10.34 -8.77 -7.10
N ILE A 103 -10.49 -7.47 -6.85
CA ILE A 103 -10.17 -6.82 -5.58
C ILE A 103 -11.43 -6.70 -4.73
N PRO A 104 -11.42 -7.05 -3.40
CA PRO A 104 -12.59 -6.88 -2.54
C PRO A 104 -12.96 -5.39 -2.39
N THR A 105 -14.26 -5.10 -2.36
CA THR A 105 -14.79 -3.75 -2.09
C THR A 105 -15.48 -3.63 -0.74
N THR A 106 -15.41 -4.68 0.07
CA THR A 106 -15.84 -4.69 1.47
C THR A 106 -14.73 -5.23 2.37
N PRO A 107 -13.53 -4.56 2.35
CA PRO A 107 -12.42 -5.00 3.20
C PRO A 107 -12.82 -4.96 4.67
N THR A 108 -12.30 -5.91 5.43
CA THR A 108 -12.46 -5.98 6.89
C THR A 108 -11.11 -5.73 7.54
N TYR A 109 -11.01 -4.67 8.33
CA TYR A 109 -9.81 -4.40 9.10
C TYR A 109 -9.61 -5.45 10.19
N THR A 110 -8.41 -6.01 10.29
CA THR A 110 -7.99 -6.90 11.37
C THR A 110 -6.75 -6.36 12.06
N SER A 111 -6.60 -6.64 13.37
CA SER A 111 -5.38 -6.28 14.10
C SER A 111 -4.17 -7.15 13.70
N THR A 112 -4.44 -8.37 13.21
CA THR A 112 -3.41 -9.25 12.65
C THR A 112 -3.12 -8.83 11.20
N THR A 113 -1.84 -8.71 10.89
CA THR A 113 -1.38 -8.31 9.55
C THR A 113 -0.83 -9.49 8.77
N THR A 114 -0.88 -9.39 7.45
CA THR A 114 -0.19 -10.29 6.52
C THR A 114 0.89 -9.49 5.79
N ASP A 115 2.12 -9.99 5.75
CA ASP A 115 3.21 -9.32 5.05
C ASP A 115 2.89 -9.13 3.57
N ALA A 116 3.18 -7.93 3.05
CA ALA A 116 3.08 -7.67 1.62
C ALA A 116 4.21 -8.40 0.88
N PRO A 117 3.88 -9.33 -0.04
CA PRO A 117 4.88 -10.14 -0.74
C PRO A 117 5.72 -9.29 -1.69
N LEU A 118 6.83 -9.87 -2.18
CA LEU A 118 7.50 -9.33 -3.36
C LEU A 118 6.58 -9.43 -4.59
N GLY A 119 6.63 -8.42 -5.45
CA GLY A 119 5.75 -8.30 -6.62
C GLY A 119 4.57 -7.35 -6.37
N SER A 120 3.51 -7.52 -7.14
CA SER A 120 2.35 -6.62 -7.11
C SER A 120 1.58 -6.73 -5.79
N ILE A 121 1.29 -5.60 -5.16
CA ILE A 121 0.54 -5.48 -3.90
C ILE A 121 -0.68 -4.57 -4.02
N GLY A 122 -0.85 -3.92 -5.15
CA GLY A 122 -1.97 -3.03 -5.45
C GLY A 122 -1.90 -2.49 -6.87
N LEU A 123 -2.99 -1.89 -7.33
CA LEU A 123 -3.09 -1.23 -8.63
C LEU A 123 -3.22 0.28 -8.44
N MET A 124 -2.37 1.05 -9.13
CA MET A 124 -2.41 2.51 -9.11
C MET A 124 -3.34 3.04 -10.22
N ILE A 125 -3.88 4.25 -10.02
CA ILE A 125 -4.80 4.87 -11.01
C ILE A 125 -4.16 5.06 -12.39
N SER A 126 -2.83 5.10 -12.46
CA SER A 126 -2.07 5.19 -13.72
C SER A 126 -2.14 3.95 -14.61
N GLY A 127 -2.54 2.80 -14.07
CA GLY A 127 -2.55 1.50 -14.75
C GLY A 127 -1.42 0.56 -14.36
N SER A 128 -0.35 1.07 -13.75
CA SER A 128 0.76 0.25 -13.26
C SER A 128 0.55 -0.19 -11.81
N VAL A 129 1.27 -1.23 -11.41
CA VAL A 129 1.16 -1.82 -10.08
C VAL A 129 2.09 -1.13 -9.07
N LEU A 130 1.71 -1.21 -7.80
CA LEU A 130 2.56 -0.88 -6.67
C LEU A 130 3.23 -2.16 -6.17
N PHE A 131 4.52 -2.09 -5.87
CA PHE A 131 5.28 -3.12 -5.17
C PHE A 131 5.53 -2.69 -3.71
N ASN A 132 5.91 -3.64 -2.85
CA ASN A 132 6.42 -3.34 -1.53
C ASN A 132 7.75 -2.55 -1.63
N PRO A 133 8.33 -2.02 -0.53
CA PRO A 133 9.50 -1.15 -0.63
C PRO A 133 10.80 -1.88 -1.02
N TYR A 134 10.81 -3.22 -1.12
CA TYR A 134 12.06 -3.98 -1.19
C TYR A 134 12.40 -4.43 -2.61
N GLU A 135 13.72 -4.57 -2.85
CA GLU A 135 14.29 -5.27 -3.99
C GLU A 135 14.05 -6.79 -3.89
N GLY A 136 14.50 -7.53 -4.90
CA GLY A 136 14.28 -8.98 -4.99
C GLY A 136 14.91 -9.83 -3.88
N ASP A 137 15.69 -9.26 -2.96
CA ASP A 137 16.20 -9.90 -1.75
C ASP A 137 15.23 -9.83 -0.56
N GLY A 138 14.16 -9.03 -0.66
CA GLY A 138 13.18 -8.82 0.40
C GLY A 138 13.65 -7.95 1.57
N SER A 139 14.79 -7.29 1.46
CA SER A 139 15.39 -6.50 2.55
C SER A 139 15.98 -5.16 2.12
N THR A 140 16.60 -5.10 0.97
CA THR A 140 17.16 -3.85 0.42
C THR A 140 16.04 -2.96 -0.08
N VAL A 141 15.99 -1.71 0.40
CA VAL A 141 14.94 -0.75 0.02
C VAL A 141 15.25 -0.13 -1.34
N ALA A 142 14.38 -0.36 -2.34
CA ALA A 142 14.56 0.08 -3.72
C ALA A 142 14.75 1.60 -3.85
N MET A 143 13.94 2.38 -3.13
CA MET A 143 14.01 3.84 -3.18
C MET A 143 15.32 4.41 -2.62
N SER A 144 15.90 3.80 -1.57
CA SER A 144 17.20 4.20 -1.03
C SER A 144 18.38 3.60 -1.80
N ASN A 145 18.14 2.51 -2.53
CA ASN A 145 19.14 1.88 -3.40
C ASN A 145 19.19 2.51 -4.81
N ASN A 146 18.49 3.61 -5.03
CA ASN A 146 18.45 4.23 -6.36
C ASN A 146 19.83 4.75 -6.76
N PHE A 147 20.29 4.35 -7.94
CA PHE A 147 21.57 4.73 -8.54
C PHE A 147 21.39 5.21 -9.98
N PHE A 148 22.45 5.68 -10.58
CA PHE A 148 22.46 6.03 -12.00
C PHE A 148 23.71 5.51 -12.72
N LEU A 149 23.55 5.29 -14.00
CA LEU A 149 24.63 5.11 -14.97
C LEU A 149 24.74 6.36 -15.85
N THR A 150 25.82 6.47 -16.63
CA THR A 150 26.01 7.59 -17.56
C THR A 150 25.92 7.12 -19.00
N ARG A 151 25.19 7.89 -19.83
CA ARG A 151 25.16 7.75 -21.28
C ARG A 151 25.64 9.07 -21.90
N GLY A 152 26.91 9.14 -22.24
CA GLY A 152 27.57 10.41 -22.56
C GLY A 152 27.56 11.34 -21.36
N LYS A 153 26.94 12.52 -21.48
CA LYS A 153 26.80 13.50 -20.37
C LYS A 153 25.50 13.35 -19.57
N THR A 154 24.63 12.39 -19.91
CA THR A 154 23.30 12.25 -19.30
C THR A 154 23.31 11.16 -18.22
N LYS A 155 22.76 11.45 -17.06
CA LYS A 155 22.47 10.46 -16.01
C LYS A 155 21.24 9.65 -16.42
N VAL A 156 21.33 8.34 -16.29
CA VAL A 156 20.28 7.37 -16.55
C VAL A 156 20.00 6.64 -15.24
N TRP A 157 18.85 6.90 -14.66
CA TRP A 157 18.50 6.40 -13.33
C TRP A 157 17.90 5.00 -13.38
N PHE A 158 18.04 4.26 -12.30
CA PHE A 158 17.38 2.98 -12.05
C PHE A 158 15.89 3.23 -11.74
N VAL A 159 15.58 3.99 -10.69
CA VAL A 159 14.23 4.46 -10.38
C VAL A 159 14.05 5.87 -10.93
N ASP A 160 13.00 6.11 -11.66
CA ASP A 160 12.73 7.41 -12.27
C ASP A 160 12.12 8.44 -11.29
N THR A 161 11.84 9.63 -11.78
CA THR A 161 11.29 10.73 -10.97
C THR A 161 9.85 10.49 -10.50
N CYS A 162 9.18 9.46 -11.05
CA CYS A 162 7.85 9.03 -10.63
C CYS A 162 7.89 7.88 -9.62
N SER A 163 9.05 7.59 -9.01
CA SER A 163 9.25 6.52 -8.02
C SER A 163 9.00 5.11 -8.56
N GLY A 164 9.18 4.92 -9.89
CA GLY A 164 8.96 3.65 -10.56
C GLY A 164 10.07 3.30 -11.53
N HIS A 165 10.09 2.05 -11.96
CA HIS A 165 10.99 1.54 -12.99
C HIS A 165 10.45 0.24 -13.61
N PRO A 166 10.90 -0.13 -14.82
CA PRO A 166 10.54 -1.41 -15.41
C PRO A 166 11.44 -2.54 -14.91
N THR A 167 10.90 -3.74 -14.81
CA THR A 167 11.72 -4.96 -14.71
C THR A 167 12.53 -5.17 -16.01
N PRO A 168 13.63 -5.94 -15.98
CA PRO A 168 14.37 -6.32 -17.19
C PRO A 168 13.50 -7.02 -18.23
N SER A 169 13.91 -6.94 -19.50
CA SER A 169 13.33 -7.79 -20.56
C SER A 169 13.51 -9.29 -20.25
N PRO A 170 12.57 -10.16 -20.64
CA PRO A 170 11.42 -9.90 -21.51
C PRO A 170 10.17 -9.35 -20.77
N SER A 171 10.12 -9.35 -19.44
CA SER A 171 8.94 -8.95 -18.66
C SER A 171 8.58 -7.48 -18.89
N GLY A 172 9.51 -6.57 -18.69
CA GLY A 172 9.27 -5.14 -18.86
C GLY A 172 8.11 -4.58 -18.05
N GLN A 173 7.81 -5.17 -16.88
CA GLN A 173 6.75 -4.75 -16.00
C GLN A 173 7.14 -3.44 -15.31
N TYR A 174 6.44 -2.34 -15.61
CA TYR A 174 6.62 -1.09 -14.88
C TYR A 174 5.88 -1.13 -13.54
N HIS A 175 6.54 -0.70 -12.47
CA HIS A 175 5.99 -0.70 -11.11
C HIS A 175 6.59 0.41 -10.26
N TYR A 176 5.90 0.77 -9.16
CA TYR A 176 6.32 1.80 -8.20
C TYR A 176 6.78 1.15 -6.89
N HIS A 177 7.78 1.78 -6.23
CA HIS A 177 8.26 1.43 -4.88
C HIS A 177 8.01 2.53 -3.85
N GLY A 178 7.25 3.54 -4.20
CA GLY A 178 6.95 4.68 -3.34
C GLY A 178 5.89 5.59 -3.94
N LEU A 179 5.73 6.79 -3.36
CA LEU A 179 4.77 7.77 -3.83
C LEU A 179 5.08 8.21 -5.27
N PRO A 180 4.25 7.85 -6.26
CA PRO A 180 4.43 8.35 -7.61
C PRO A 180 3.91 9.80 -7.70
N ASN A 181 4.81 10.77 -7.49
CA ASN A 181 4.43 12.18 -7.48
C ASN A 181 3.73 12.64 -8.77
N CYS A 182 4.07 12.05 -9.91
CA CYS A 182 3.43 12.34 -11.20
C CYS A 182 1.97 11.88 -11.21
N VAL A 183 1.66 10.73 -10.60
CA VAL A 183 0.29 10.19 -10.48
C VAL A 183 -0.50 10.98 -9.45
N ALA A 184 0.10 11.26 -8.29
CA ALA A 184 -0.55 12.07 -7.26
C ALA A 184 -0.90 13.48 -7.79
N ALA A 185 -0.06 14.07 -8.64
CA ALA A 185 -0.32 15.38 -9.24
C ALA A 185 -1.55 15.42 -10.18
N GLU A 186 -2.06 14.28 -10.63
CA GLU A 186 -3.29 14.21 -11.43
C GLU A 186 -4.56 14.40 -10.57
N THR A 187 -4.47 14.10 -9.28
CA THR A 187 -5.60 14.11 -8.34
C THR A 187 -5.48 15.21 -7.31
N ASP A 188 -4.26 15.48 -6.83
CA ASP A 188 -3.98 16.34 -5.69
C ASP A 188 -3.60 17.76 -6.12
N THR A 189 -4.00 18.74 -5.35
CA THR A 189 -3.48 20.11 -5.46
C THR A 189 -2.24 20.29 -4.57
N LYS A 190 -1.52 21.40 -4.75
CA LYS A 190 -0.30 21.67 -3.96
C LYS A 190 -0.53 21.71 -2.45
N THR A 191 -1.69 22.13 -2.01
CA THR A 191 -2.04 22.40 -0.59
C THR A 191 -3.30 21.68 -0.12
N GLY A 192 -4.05 21.07 -1.03
CA GLY A 192 -5.26 20.31 -0.70
C GLY A 192 -4.97 18.92 -0.14
N PRO A 193 -6.03 18.19 0.24
CA PRO A 193 -5.92 16.80 0.65
C PRO A 193 -5.45 15.92 -0.51
N SER A 194 -4.90 14.76 -0.17
CA SER A 194 -4.69 13.69 -1.13
C SER A 194 -6.00 12.98 -1.45
N HIS A 195 -6.13 12.53 -2.68
CA HIS A 195 -7.20 11.70 -3.19
C HIS A 195 -6.73 10.26 -3.41
N ILE A 196 -7.65 9.35 -3.75
CA ILE A 196 -7.32 7.98 -4.09
C ILE A 196 -6.38 7.96 -5.31
N ILE A 197 -5.19 7.39 -5.13
CA ILE A 197 -4.19 7.17 -6.19
C ILE A 197 -4.01 5.69 -6.53
N GLY A 198 -4.72 4.80 -5.82
CA GLY A 198 -4.69 3.36 -6.06
C GLY A 198 -5.58 2.60 -5.10
N VAL A 199 -5.57 1.28 -5.25
CA VAL A 199 -6.22 0.32 -4.35
C VAL A 199 -5.26 -0.83 -4.06
N ALA A 200 -5.10 -1.18 -2.78
CA ALA A 200 -4.33 -2.35 -2.36
C ALA A 200 -5.13 -3.64 -2.57
N PHE A 201 -4.45 -4.77 -2.65
CA PHE A 201 -5.11 -6.05 -2.96
C PHE A 201 -6.01 -6.57 -1.85
N ASP A 202 -5.93 -6.01 -0.65
CA ASP A 202 -6.88 -6.26 0.44
C ASP A 202 -8.14 -5.38 0.36
N GLY A 203 -8.24 -4.49 -0.65
CA GLY A 203 -9.39 -3.65 -0.92
C GLY A 203 -9.40 -2.29 -0.24
N PHE A 204 -8.42 -1.98 0.62
CA PHE A 204 -8.29 -0.64 1.18
C PHE A 204 -7.68 0.32 0.16
N PRO A 205 -8.18 1.58 0.09
CA PRO A 205 -7.66 2.57 -0.84
C PRO A 205 -6.25 3.05 -0.46
N ILE A 206 -5.49 3.49 -1.46
CA ILE A 206 -4.15 4.05 -1.33
C ILE A 206 -4.22 5.55 -1.64
N TYR A 207 -3.65 6.36 -0.75
CA TYR A 207 -3.60 7.82 -0.85
C TYR A 207 -2.17 8.33 -0.94
N GLY A 208 -2.03 9.56 -1.41
CA GLY A 208 -0.81 10.33 -1.28
C GLY A 208 -0.54 10.78 0.16
N LYS A 209 0.41 11.68 0.33
CA LYS A 209 0.99 12.03 1.64
C LYS A 209 0.22 13.05 2.48
N ARG A 210 -0.96 13.54 2.05
CA ARG A 210 -1.66 14.63 2.74
C ARG A 210 -2.97 14.16 3.34
N ASP A 211 -3.26 14.62 4.56
CA ASP A 211 -4.53 14.41 5.25
C ASP A 211 -5.67 15.26 4.64
N ILE A 212 -6.87 15.12 5.18
CA ILE A 212 -8.07 15.86 4.75
C ILE A 212 -7.91 17.40 4.83
N ASN A 213 -6.99 17.89 5.66
CA ASN A 213 -6.68 19.31 5.81
C ASN A 213 -5.51 19.77 4.91
N GLY A 214 -4.99 18.91 4.06
CA GLY A 214 -3.84 19.18 3.20
C GLY A 214 -2.49 19.15 3.91
N LYS A 215 -2.42 18.74 5.19
CA LYS A 215 -1.16 18.61 5.94
C LYS A 215 -0.47 17.29 5.60
N VAL A 216 0.86 17.33 5.51
CA VAL A 216 1.64 16.11 5.31
C VAL A 216 1.52 15.20 6.53
N VAL A 217 1.06 13.98 6.31
CA VAL A 217 0.99 12.92 7.31
C VAL A 217 2.42 12.49 7.66
N LYS A 218 2.77 12.54 8.95
CA LYS A 218 4.09 12.07 9.41
C LYS A 218 4.11 10.55 9.48
N VAL A 219 5.24 9.94 9.15
CA VAL A 219 5.43 8.47 9.28
C VAL A 219 5.09 7.97 10.67
N SER A 220 5.37 8.75 11.72
CA SER A 220 5.04 8.40 13.11
C SER A 220 3.53 8.35 13.44
N GLN A 221 2.68 8.81 12.53
CA GLN A 221 1.21 8.72 12.64
C GLN A 221 0.66 7.47 11.94
N LEU A 222 1.49 6.79 11.14
CA LEU A 222 1.14 5.60 10.40
C LEU A 222 1.48 4.34 11.22
N ASP A 223 0.72 3.30 11.01
CA ASP A 223 1.02 1.98 11.56
C ASP A 223 2.18 1.28 10.83
N ALA A 224 2.46 0.04 11.22
CA ALA A 224 3.54 -0.75 10.64
C ALA A 224 3.33 -1.05 9.14
N CYS A 225 2.11 -1.01 8.63
CA CYS A 225 1.76 -1.28 7.24
C CYS A 225 1.70 0.00 6.37
N ASN A 226 2.00 1.17 6.91
CA ASN A 226 1.80 2.49 6.33
C ASN A 226 0.32 2.90 6.24
N GLY A 227 -0.51 2.44 7.15
CA GLY A 227 -1.92 2.78 7.20
C GLY A 227 -2.30 3.71 8.34
N ILE A 228 -3.47 4.31 8.22
CA ILE A 228 -4.10 5.16 9.23
C ILE A 228 -5.62 5.13 9.04
N THR A 229 -6.37 5.22 10.14
CA THR A 229 -7.82 5.46 10.07
C THR A 229 -8.08 6.95 10.24
N SER A 230 -8.55 7.61 9.18
CA SER A 230 -8.90 9.04 9.23
C SER A 230 -9.87 9.40 8.10
N ALA A 231 -10.46 10.61 8.19
CA ALA A 231 -11.28 11.18 7.13
C ALA A 231 -10.46 11.44 5.87
N THR A 232 -11.07 11.21 4.72
CA THR A 232 -10.53 11.51 3.39
C THR A 232 -11.61 12.17 2.53
N PRO A 233 -11.27 12.79 1.37
CA PRO A 233 -12.28 13.39 0.50
C PRO A 233 -13.36 12.41 0.02
N GLU A 234 -13.00 11.14 -0.16
CA GLU A 234 -13.92 10.10 -0.61
C GLU A 234 -14.69 9.45 0.54
N PHE A 235 -14.16 9.53 1.78
CA PHE A 235 -14.72 8.93 3.00
C PHE A 235 -14.66 9.95 4.16
N PRO A 236 -15.59 10.93 4.20
CA PRO A 236 -15.56 12.01 5.20
C PRO A 236 -15.77 11.52 6.65
N ASP A 237 -16.45 10.37 6.83
CA ASP A 237 -16.65 9.75 8.15
C ASP A 237 -15.45 8.94 8.63
N GLY A 238 -14.41 8.85 7.79
CA GLY A 238 -13.19 8.10 8.08
C GLY A 238 -13.19 6.69 7.51
N ILE A 239 -11.99 6.22 7.16
CA ILE A 239 -11.70 4.88 6.67
C ILE A 239 -10.26 4.51 7.02
N TYR A 240 -9.98 3.23 7.26
CA TYR A 240 -8.61 2.75 7.20
C TYR A 240 -8.12 2.81 5.75
N HIS A 241 -6.96 3.41 5.54
CA HIS A 241 -6.37 3.54 4.21
C HIS A 241 -4.85 3.57 4.30
N TYR A 242 -4.19 3.18 3.23
CA TYR A 242 -2.74 3.26 3.11
C TYR A 242 -2.31 4.63 2.63
N VAL A 243 -1.17 5.10 3.15
CA VAL A 243 -0.55 6.36 2.79
C VAL A 243 0.84 6.09 2.23
N LEU A 244 1.14 6.65 1.05
CA LEU A 244 2.49 6.71 0.51
C LEU A 244 3.13 8.05 0.92
N PRO A 245 4.01 8.08 1.94
CA PRO A 245 4.48 9.34 2.54
C PRO A 245 5.51 10.09 1.69
N GLY A 246 6.07 9.45 0.65
CA GLY A 246 7.11 10.02 -0.20
C GLY A 246 8.50 9.98 0.43
N THR A 247 8.74 9.03 1.33
CA THR A 247 10.06 8.70 1.89
C THR A 247 10.86 7.83 0.93
N THR A 248 12.16 7.65 1.22
CA THR A 248 13.05 6.77 0.48
C THR A 248 13.52 5.56 1.28
N ASP A 249 13.08 5.42 2.52
CA ASP A 249 13.36 4.27 3.38
C ASP A 249 12.26 3.18 3.25
N LYS A 250 12.28 2.19 4.14
CA LYS A 250 11.28 1.10 4.15
C LYS A 250 9.82 1.55 4.30
N THR A 251 9.59 2.81 4.66
CA THR A 251 8.24 3.39 4.73
C THR A 251 7.78 3.99 3.40
N SER A 252 8.57 3.85 2.33
CA SER A 252 8.21 4.38 1.01
C SER A 252 6.96 3.74 0.41
N SER A 253 6.68 2.47 0.74
CA SER A 253 5.54 1.70 0.24
C SER A 253 4.90 0.83 1.33
N ILE A 254 3.78 0.16 1.00
CA ILE A 254 3.03 -0.74 1.88
C ILE A 254 3.88 -1.98 2.19
N ARG A 255 3.94 -2.37 3.47
CA ARG A 255 4.75 -3.49 3.95
C ARG A 255 3.92 -4.69 4.40
N CYS A 256 2.67 -4.46 4.74
CA CYS A 256 1.73 -5.50 5.16
C CYS A 256 0.30 -5.05 4.92
N PHE A 257 -0.64 -5.99 4.98
CA PHE A 257 -2.06 -5.77 4.83
C PHE A 257 -2.79 -5.99 6.16
N HIS A 258 -3.77 -5.14 6.44
CA HIS A 258 -4.73 -5.32 7.51
C HIS A 258 -6.03 -6.02 7.06
N GLY A 259 -6.28 -6.05 5.76
CA GLY A 259 -7.37 -6.81 5.16
C GLY A 259 -6.91 -8.18 4.65
N THR A 260 -7.89 -9.04 4.34
CA THR A 260 -7.61 -10.34 3.72
C THR A 260 -7.28 -10.13 2.24
N VAL A 261 -6.20 -10.73 1.80
CA VAL A 261 -5.79 -10.77 0.38
C VAL A 261 -6.06 -12.15 -0.19
N ASP A 262 -6.72 -12.21 -1.36
CA ASP A 262 -6.87 -13.45 -2.10
C ASP A 262 -5.48 -13.89 -2.63
N SER A 263 -5.10 -15.12 -2.36
CA SER A 263 -3.81 -15.67 -2.78
C SER A 263 -3.60 -15.64 -4.30
N SER A 264 -4.67 -15.64 -5.10
CA SER A 264 -4.61 -15.52 -6.55
C SER A 264 -4.12 -14.15 -7.03
N LEU A 265 -4.21 -13.11 -6.19
CA LEU A 265 -3.70 -11.76 -6.48
C LEU A 265 -2.18 -11.65 -6.23
N ILE A 266 -1.62 -12.57 -5.46
CA ILE A 266 -0.21 -12.55 -5.09
C ILE A 266 0.59 -13.22 -6.20
N GLN A 267 1.33 -12.44 -6.97
CA GLN A 267 2.30 -12.95 -7.92
C GLN A 267 3.54 -13.42 -7.15
N GLN A 268 3.70 -14.74 -7.04
CA GLN A 268 4.95 -15.28 -6.52
C GLN A 268 6.08 -15.02 -7.52
N MET A 269 7.16 -14.37 -7.06
CA MET A 269 8.38 -14.27 -7.87
C MET A 269 8.91 -15.70 -8.12
N PRO A 270 9.19 -16.10 -9.38
CA PRO A 270 9.73 -17.41 -9.64
C PRO A 270 11.05 -17.60 -8.88
N PRO A 271 11.34 -18.84 -8.40
CA PRO A 271 12.63 -19.15 -7.80
C PRO A 271 13.76 -18.80 -8.76
N MET A 272 14.87 -18.24 -8.23
CA MET A 272 16.04 -17.95 -9.06
C MET A 272 16.54 -19.22 -9.74
N GLY A 273 16.62 -19.23 -11.09
CA GLY A 273 17.17 -20.33 -11.88
C GLY A 273 16.18 -21.36 -12.40
N GLY A 274 14.88 -21.22 -12.12
CA GLY A 274 13.85 -22.05 -12.76
C GLY A 274 13.41 -21.48 -14.12
N PRO A 275 12.96 -22.31 -15.08
CA PRO A 275 12.28 -21.82 -16.26
C PRO A 275 11.00 -21.07 -15.85
N PRO A 276 10.53 -20.06 -16.62
CA PRO A 276 9.29 -19.38 -16.33
C PRO A 276 8.15 -20.43 -16.25
N PRO A 277 7.15 -20.21 -15.36
CA PRO A 277 6.01 -21.11 -15.28
C PRO A 277 5.35 -21.19 -16.66
N SER A 278 5.13 -22.40 -17.16
CA SER A 278 4.36 -22.66 -18.37
C SER A 278 2.95 -22.11 -18.16
N ARG A 279 2.49 -21.30 -19.10
CA ARG A 279 1.10 -20.80 -19.17
C ARG A 279 0.11 -21.92 -19.43
#